data_6dc30a346daebf199667bdbd5eeb1031
#
_entry.id   6dc30a346daebf199667bdbd5eeb1031
#
_cell.length_a   1.000
_cell.length_b   1.000
_cell.length_c   1.000
_cell.angle_alpha   90.00
_cell.angle_beta   90.00
_cell.angle_gamma   90.00
#
_symmetry.space_group_name_H-M   'P 1'
#
loop_
_entity.id
_entity.type
_entity.pdbx_description
1 polymer ?
#
loop_
_entity_poly.entity_id
_entity_poly.type
_entity_poly.pdbx_seq_one_letter_code
_entity_poly.pdbx_strand_id
1 'polypeptide(L)'
;MEKITFSTVLGTAVTIDNVNTSSDADGYIPLHLLSFEGNALGYKHDSSERVGFDGAGFYGAKANIRTIIAEIALLPRSGKPATMYELRRKLLRYFPGGVEGTLKYTNSAGKTYQIEGVVSELPAVERQVGVLCTAKITILSYVPFWRVKAEDVEVSAAAGKTQSVNFTAQTEDKVPAMLSITAPVSMSGTDTHSAIITLSGREMPVSYNSMSVYGKEPQGTYKSATGELQLTKYLSTSDVINIDWGLLGKVYIPYSQRSGIDLIKSTSQYIYPGNNTLSVKNIATAGTIKVKLVRFDYVRSI
;
A
#
# COMPACT_ATOMS: atom_id res chain seq x y z
N MET A 1 -11.59 -7.69 -19.34
CA MET A 1 -11.86 -8.72 -18.29
C MET A 1 -11.54 -8.10 -16.95
N GLU A 2 -12.51 -8.07 -16.06
CA GLU A 2 -12.31 -7.60 -14.68
C GLU A 2 -12.05 -8.78 -13.76
N LYS A 3 -11.14 -8.62 -12.81
CA LYS A 3 -10.83 -9.66 -11.85
C LYS A 3 -10.38 -9.07 -10.53
N ILE A 4 -10.66 -9.79 -9.46
CA ILE A 4 -10.11 -9.56 -8.13
C ILE A 4 -9.20 -10.72 -7.75
N THR A 5 -8.12 -10.42 -7.05
CA THR A 5 -7.26 -11.42 -6.40
C THR A 5 -7.12 -11.03 -4.94
N PHE A 6 -7.53 -11.90 -4.04
CA PHE A 6 -7.34 -11.70 -2.61
C PHE A 6 -6.31 -12.71 -2.10
N SER A 7 -5.29 -12.20 -1.44
CA SER A 7 -4.20 -13.00 -0.85
C SER A 7 -4.12 -12.69 0.64
N THR A 8 -4.35 -13.70 1.48
CA THR A 8 -4.28 -13.55 2.94
C THR A 8 -2.84 -13.61 3.42
N VAL A 9 -2.57 -13.02 4.58
CA VAL A 9 -1.28 -13.17 5.29
C VAL A 9 -0.99 -14.62 5.71
N LEU A 10 -2.01 -15.49 5.71
CA LEU A 10 -1.87 -16.93 6.01
C LEU A 10 -1.45 -17.76 4.79
N GLY A 11 -1.20 -17.13 3.64
CA GLY A 11 -0.71 -17.78 2.42
C GLY A 11 -1.82 -18.36 1.52
N THR A 12 -3.10 -18.14 1.82
CA THR A 12 -4.18 -18.49 0.88
C THR A 12 -4.39 -17.38 -0.12
N ALA A 13 -4.57 -17.74 -1.40
CA ALA A 13 -4.88 -16.79 -2.46
C ALA A 13 -6.00 -17.31 -3.36
N VAL A 14 -6.83 -16.41 -3.86
CA VAL A 14 -7.88 -16.70 -4.84
C VAL A 14 -7.96 -15.59 -5.86
N THR A 15 -8.14 -15.96 -7.11
CA THR A 15 -8.45 -15.02 -8.21
C THR A 15 -9.84 -15.33 -8.74
N ILE A 16 -10.69 -14.33 -8.80
CA ILE A 16 -12.07 -14.41 -9.28
C ILE A 16 -12.23 -13.39 -10.39
N ASP A 17 -12.76 -13.82 -11.51
CA ASP A 17 -12.99 -12.97 -12.68
C ASP A 17 -14.47 -12.94 -13.09
N ASN A 18 -14.82 -12.02 -13.97
CA ASN A 18 -16.17 -11.87 -14.52
C ASN A 18 -16.43 -12.73 -15.76
N VAL A 19 -15.50 -13.60 -16.17
CA VAL A 19 -15.63 -14.52 -17.29
C VAL A 19 -15.48 -16.00 -16.87
N ASN A 20 -15.31 -16.23 -15.57
CA ASN A 20 -15.21 -17.57 -14.94
C ASN A 20 -14.12 -18.46 -15.54
N THR A 21 -12.93 -17.88 -15.80
CA THR A 21 -11.76 -18.60 -16.34
C THR A 21 -10.76 -19.01 -15.26
N SER A 22 -10.88 -18.44 -14.04
CA SER A 22 -9.97 -18.69 -12.94
C SER A 22 -10.07 -20.14 -12.45
N SER A 23 -8.94 -20.68 -11.98
CA SER A 23 -8.82 -22.03 -11.42
C SER A 23 -7.96 -21.99 -10.16
N ASP A 24 -8.25 -22.87 -9.22
CA ASP A 24 -7.43 -23.16 -8.04
C ASP A 24 -6.60 -24.44 -8.22
N ALA A 25 -5.96 -24.90 -7.14
CA ALA A 25 -5.23 -26.17 -7.13
C ALA A 25 -6.06 -27.39 -7.54
N ASP A 26 -7.38 -27.33 -7.34
CA ASP A 26 -8.33 -28.37 -7.79
C ASP A 26 -8.73 -28.18 -9.28
N GLY A 27 -8.15 -27.19 -9.96
CA GLY A 27 -8.45 -26.84 -11.35
C GLY A 27 -9.82 -26.20 -11.56
N TYR A 28 -10.44 -25.68 -10.47
CA TYR A 28 -11.80 -25.18 -10.51
C TYR A 28 -12.12 -24.23 -9.35
N ILE A 29 -12.57 -23.03 -9.71
CA ILE A 29 -13.13 -22.05 -8.76
C ILE A 29 -14.61 -21.84 -9.12
N PRO A 30 -15.56 -22.18 -8.26
CA PRO A 30 -16.98 -22.01 -8.53
C PRO A 30 -17.46 -20.59 -8.20
N LEU A 31 -16.59 -19.60 -8.40
CA LEU A 31 -16.84 -18.21 -8.03
C LEU A 31 -16.73 -17.32 -9.27
N HIS A 32 -17.71 -16.45 -9.46
CA HIS A 32 -17.78 -15.51 -10.57
C HIS A 32 -18.06 -14.12 -10.05
N LEU A 33 -17.26 -13.14 -10.48
CA LEU A 33 -17.40 -11.76 -10.07
C LEU A 33 -18.60 -11.12 -10.76
N LEU A 34 -19.62 -10.72 -9.99
CA LEU A 34 -20.81 -10.03 -10.50
C LEU A 34 -20.62 -8.52 -10.47
N SER A 35 -20.18 -7.99 -9.33
CA SER A 35 -19.92 -6.56 -9.17
C SER A 35 -18.76 -6.30 -8.23
N PHE A 36 -18.16 -5.13 -8.40
CA PHE A 36 -17.08 -4.67 -7.56
C PHE A 36 -17.29 -3.18 -7.21
N GLU A 37 -17.42 -2.89 -5.94
CA GLU A 37 -17.61 -1.55 -5.41
C GLU A 37 -16.46 -1.20 -4.47
N GLY A 38 -15.61 -0.29 -4.86
CA GLY A 38 -14.44 0.11 -4.06
C GLY A 38 -13.98 1.54 -4.35
N ASN A 39 -14.77 2.28 -5.14
CA ASN A 39 -14.37 3.59 -5.65
C ASN A 39 -14.59 4.73 -4.66
N ALA A 40 -15.59 4.63 -3.78
CA ALA A 40 -15.93 5.72 -2.88
C ALA A 40 -14.95 5.80 -1.71
N LEU A 41 -14.30 6.96 -1.58
CA LEU A 41 -13.52 7.33 -0.41
C LEU A 41 -14.29 8.39 0.36
N GLY A 42 -14.79 8.03 1.54
CA GLY A 42 -15.43 8.96 2.45
C GLY A 42 -14.40 9.78 3.23
N TYR A 43 -14.80 10.98 3.63
CA TYR A 43 -14.00 11.83 4.50
C TYR A 43 -14.78 12.19 5.76
N LYS A 44 -14.11 12.12 6.90
CA LYS A 44 -14.59 12.70 8.15
C LYS A 44 -14.12 14.13 8.20
N HIS A 45 -15.07 15.06 8.29
CA HIS A 45 -14.79 16.49 8.40
C HIS A 45 -14.69 16.87 9.87
N ASP A 46 -13.63 17.60 10.22
CA ASP A 46 -13.51 18.26 11.52
C ASP A 46 -14.13 19.64 11.37
N SER A 47 -15.26 19.88 12.06
CA SER A 47 -15.98 21.14 12.05
C SER A 47 -16.48 21.49 13.44
N SER A 48 -16.62 22.78 13.75
CA SER A 48 -17.31 23.24 14.94
C SER A 48 -18.33 24.32 14.57
N GLU A 49 -19.42 24.31 15.30
CA GLU A 49 -20.45 25.37 15.19
C GLU A 49 -19.85 26.70 15.66
N ARG A 50 -20.20 27.77 14.96
CA ARG A 50 -19.81 29.13 15.34
C ARG A 50 -20.91 29.72 16.21
N VAL A 51 -20.55 30.17 17.42
CA VAL A 51 -21.49 30.83 18.33
C VAL A 51 -21.92 32.17 17.70
N GLY A 52 -23.21 32.34 17.50
CA GLY A 52 -23.79 33.59 17.00
C GLY A 52 -23.74 33.81 15.48
N PHE A 53 -23.39 32.79 14.70
CA PHE A 53 -23.41 32.86 13.22
C PHE A 53 -23.95 31.54 12.65
N ASP A 54 -24.66 31.64 11.53
CA ASP A 54 -25.10 30.45 10.80
C ASP A 54 -23.90 29.73 10.17
N GLY A 55 -23.93 28.39 10.27
CA GLY A 55 -22.92 27.52 9.69
C GLY A 55 -21.84 27.07 10.68
N ALA A 56 -20.90 26.28 10.17
CA ALA A 56 -19.80 25.69 10.93
C ALA A 56 -18.44 26.11 10.36
N GLY A 57 -17.44 26.19 11.23
CA GLY A 57 -16.04 26.35 10.83
C GLY A 57 -15.48 24.99 10.39
N PHE A 58 -14.83 24.94 9.23
CA PHE A 58 -14.14 23.72 8.75
C PHE A 58 -12.67 23.76 9.19
N TYR A 59 -12.19 22.72 9.88
CA TYR A 59 -10.82 22.63 10.40
C TYR A 59 -9.97 21.61 9.67
N GLY A 60 -10.58 20.76 8.86
CA GLY A 60 -9.89 19.76 8.07
C GLY A 60 -10.76 18.55 7.75
N ALA A 61 -10.20 17.64 6.96
CA ALA A 61 -10.84 16.37 6.64
C ALA A 61 -9.82 15.26 6.69
N LYS A 62 -10.24 14.10 7.22
CA LYS A 62 -9.44 12.87 7.23
C LYS A 62 -10.16 11.80 6.42
N ALA A 63 -9.42 11.04 5.63
CA ALA A 63 -9.95 9.90 4.92
C ALA A 63 -10.49 8.86 5.92
N ASN A 64 -11.70 8.39 5.69
CA ASN A 64 -12.30 7.31 6.47
C ASN A 64 -11.71 5.95 6.09
N ILE A 65 -11.99 4.94 6.91
CA ILE A 65 -11.81 3.54 6.53
C ILE A 65 -12.60 3.31 5.24
N ARG A 66 -11.94 2.71 4.25
CA ARG A 66 -12.58 2.37 2.97
C ARG A 66 -13.29 1.02 3.12
N THR A 67 -14.55 0.98 2.73
CA THR A 67 -15.30 -0.26 2.59
C THR A 67 -15.30 -0.67 1.13
N ILE A 68 -14.88 -1.88 0.87
CA ILE A 68 -14.84 -2.48 -0.46
C ILE A 68 -15.80 -3.66 -0.46
N ILE A 69 -16.67 -3.72 -1.46
CA ILE A 69 -17.67 -4.75 -1.59
C ILE A 69 -17.46 -5.48 -2.91
N ALA A 70 -17.35 -6.80 -2.86
CA ALA A 70 -17.39 -7.66 -4.03
C ALA A 70 -18.60 -8.57 -3.93
N GLU A 71 -19.47 -8.54 -4.94
CA GLU A 71 -20.56 -9.49 -5.08
C GLU A 71 -20.13 -10.60 -6.04
N ILE A 72 -20.30 -11.82 -5.59
CA ILE A 72 -19.90 -13.01 -6.34
C ILE A 72 -21.06 -13.97 -6.50
N ALA A 73 -21.15 -14.60 -7.66
CA ALA A 73 -22.01 -15.75 -7.87
C ALA A 73 -21.24 -17.05 -7.62
N LEU A 74 -21.91 -18.01 -7.03
CA LEU A 74 -21.41 -19.37 -6.84
C LEU A 74 -22.00 -20.22 -7.97
N LEU A 75 -21.16 -20.54 -8.95
CA LEU A 75 -21.57 -21.26 -10.17
C LEU A 75 -20.84 -22.61 -10.24
N PRO A 76 -21.53 -23.72 -9.96
CA PRO A 76 -20.95 -25.03 -10.19
C PRO A 76 -20.71 -25.21 -11.69
N ARG A 77 -19.50 -25.60 -12.08
CA ARG A 77 -19.17 -25.95 -13.48
C ARG A 77 -19.85 -27.26 -13.87
N SER A 78 -20.27 -27.33 -15.14
CA SER A 78 -20.75 -28.58 -15.74
C SER A 78 -19.75 -29.70 -15.55
N GLY A 79 -20.20 -30.87 -15.10
CA GLY A 79 -19.35 -32.01 -14.80
C GLY A 79 -18.61 -31.98 -13.46
N LYS A 80 -18.69 -30.89 -12.72
CA LYS A 80 -18.15 -30.77 -11.32
C LYS A 80 -19.23 -30.23 -10.39
N PRO A 81 -20.28 -30.99 -10.09
CA PRO A 81 -21.30 -30.57 -9.17
C PRO A 81 -20.68 -30.37 -7.78
N ALA A 82 -20.95 -29.22 -7.18
CA ALA A 82 -20.57 -28.95 -5.81
C ALA A 82 -21.84 -28.76 -4.96
N THR A 83 -21.83 -29.33 -3.76
CA THR A 83 -22.90 -29.08 -2.80
C THR A 83 -22.79 -27.65 -2.27
N MET A 84 -23.89 -27.09 -1.78
CA MET A 84 -23.89 -25.77 -1.15
C MET A 84 -22.88 -25.71 0.03
N TYR A 85 -22.71 -26.82 0.72
CA TYR A 85 -21.73 -26.93 1.82
C TYR A 85 -20.30 -26.75 1.32
N GLU A 86 -19.94 -27.40 0.23
CA GLU A 86 -18.59 -27.31 -0.37
C GLU A 86 -18.33 -25.91 -0.92
N LEU A 87 -19.32 -25.29 -1.55
CA LEU A 87 -19.22 -23.91 -2.04
C LEU A 87 -18.98 -22.93 -0.89
N ARG A 88 -19.74 -23.04 0.20
CA ARG A 88 -19.54 -22.25 1.43
C ARG A 88 -18.15 -22.49 2.03
N ARG A 89 -17.71 -23.74 2.10
CA ARG A 89 -16.39 -24.09 2.63
C ARG A 89 -15.25 -23.48 1.79
N LYS A 90 -15.35 -23.53 0.47
CA LYS A 90 -14.37 -22.87 -0.43
C LYS A 90 -14.37 -21.37 -0.21
N LEU A 91 -15.53 -20.73 -0.14
CA LEU A 91 -15.65 -19.29 0.10
C LEU A 91 -14.99 -18.86 1.42
N LEU A 92 -15.29 -19.56 2.52
CA LEU A 92 -14.71 -19.28 3.84
C LEU A 92 -13.21 -19.53 3.90
N ARG A 93 -12.70 -20.47 3.11
CA ARG A 93 -11.26 -20.72 3.00
C ARG A 93 -10.52 -19.55 2.35
N TYR A 94 -11.12 -18.93 1.34
CA TYR A 94 -10.50 -17.82 0.60
C TYR A 94 -10.71 -16.47 1.27
N PHE A 95 -11.84 -16.29 1.98
CA PHE A 95 -12.19 -15.04 2.65
C PHE A 95 -12.49 -15.29 4.14
N PRO A 96 -11.46 -15.66 4.91
CA PRO A 96 -11.65 -15.88 6.34
C PRO A 96 -11.90 -14.53 7.05
N GLY A 97 -13.00 -14.45 7.82
CA GLY A 97 -13.34 -13.25 8.57
C GLY A 97 -12.26 -12.84 9.58
N GLY A 98 -11.98 -11.54 9.67
CA GLY A 98 -10.99 -10.99 10.59
C GLY A 98 -9.53 -11.19 10.17
N VAL A 99 -9.26 -11.78 8.99
CA VAL A 99 -7.90 -12.01 8.51
C VAL A 99 -7.48 -10.91 7.54
N GLU A 100 -6.28 -10.39 7.76
CA GLU A 100 -5.65 -9.41 6.88
C GLU A 100 -5.23 -10.04 5.55
N GLY A 101 -5.27 -9.23 4.50
CA GLY A 101 -4.82 -9.64 3.17
C GLY A 101 -4.63 -8.47 2.23
N THR A 102 -4.12 -8.78 1.06
CA THR A 102 -3.97 -7.84 -0.04
C THR A 102 -5.02 -8.16 -1.11
N LEU A 103 -5.87 -7.19 -1.40
CA LEU A 103 -6.80 -7.22 -2.51
C LEU A 103 -6.17 -6.53 -3.71
N LYS A 104 -6.14 -7.24 -4.84
CA LYS A 104 -5.77 -6.69 -6.15
C LYS A 104 -7.02 -6.66 -7.02
N TYR A 105 -7.31 -5.52 -7.61
CA TYR A 105 -8.35 -5.36 -8.62
C TYR A 105 -7.72 -5.03 -9.95
N THR A 106 -8.07 -5.76 -10.98
CA THR A 106 -7.67 -5.45 -12.36
C THR A 106 -8.92 -5.05 -13.12
N ASN A 107 -8.92 -3.83 -13.66
CA ASN A 107 -10.05 -3.32 -14.42
C ASN A 107 -10.09 -3.87 -15.86
N SER A 108 -11.11 -3.53 -16.60
CA SER A 108 -11.30 -3.96 -18.00
C SER A 108 -10.17 -3.52 -18.94
N ALA A 109 -9.48 -2.43 -18.63
CA ALA A 109 -8.31 -1.93 -19.36
C ALA A 109 -7.00 -2.66 -18.99
N GLY A 110 -7.04 -3.64 -18.08
CA GLY A 110 -5.87 -4.41 -17.64
C GLY A 110 -5.01 -3.71 -16.59
N LYS A 111 -5.39 -2.53 -16.10
CA LYS A 111 -4.66 -1.83 -15.05
C LYS A 111 -4.98 -2.46 -13.68
N THR A 112 -3.93 -2.77 -12.93
CA THR A 112 -4.04 -3.41 -11.63
C THR A 112 -3.81 -2.42 -10.49
N TYR A 113 -4.72 -2.42 -9.55
CA TYR A 113 -4.70 -1.67 -8.31
C TYR A 113 -4.64 -2.64 -7.14
N GLN A 114 -3.97 -2.29 -6.07
CA GLN A 114 -3.92 -3.11 -4.87
C GLN A 114 -4.20 -2.29 -3.62
N ILE A 115 -4.80 -2.94 -2.63
CA ILE A 115 -5.09 -2.35 -1.33
C ILE A 115 -4.99 -3.42 -0.25
N GLU A 116 -4.53 -3.04 0.92
CA GLU A 116 -4.52 -3.91 2.09
C GLU A 116 -5.82 -3.75 2.87
N GLY A 117 -6.35 -4.85 3.36
CA GLY A 117 -7.58 -4.81 4.14
C GLY A 117 -7.87 -6.10 4.88
N VAL A 118 -8.91 -6.05 5.67
CA VAL A 118 -9.39 -7.16 6.49
C VAL A 118 -10.78 -7.54 6.01
N VAL A 119 -11.05 -8.83 5.84
CA VAL A 119 -12.42 -9.31 5.61
C VAL A 119 -13.25 -9.01 6.86
N SER A 120 -14.25 -8.13 6.75
CA SER A 120 -14.97 -7.59 7.91
C SER A 120 -15.77 -8.64 8.64
N GLU A 121 -16.37 -9.57 7.88
CA GLU A 121 -17.23 -10.61 8.38
C GLU A 121 -17.15 -11.85 7.48
N LEU A 122 -17.59 -12.98 8.02
CA LEU A 122 -17.69 -14.21 7.22
C LEU A 122 -18.72 -14.01 6.11
N PRO A 123 -18.36 -14.29 4.83
CA PRO A 123 -19.29 -14.12 3.73
C PRO A 123 -20.56 -14.97 3.92
N ALA A 124 -21.71 -14.31 3.93
CA ALA A 124 -23.00 -14.98 3.93
C ALA A 124 -23.37 -15.37 2.50
N VAL A 125 -23.79 -16.61 2.32
CA VAL A 125 -24.30 -17.09 1.03
C VAL A 125 -25.81 -16.97 1.04
N GLU A 126 -26.34 -16.12 0.18
CA GLU A 126 -27.77 -15.94 -0.02
C GLU A 126 -28.26 -16.91 -1.10
N ARG A 127 -29.32 -17.63 -0.79
CA ARG A 127 -29.98 -18.54 -1.75
C ARG A 127 -31.01 -17.74 -2.54
N GLN A 128 -30.73 -17.49 -3.79
CA GLN A 128 -31.76 -17.02 -4.72
C GLN A 128 -32.60 -18.18 -5.26
N VAL A 129 -33.81 -17.88 -5.70
CA VAL A 129 -34.70 -18.87 -6.30
C VAL A 129 -34.11 -19.35 -7.62
N GLY A 130 -33.73 -20.64 -7.68
CA GLY A 130 -33.09 -21.26 -8.83
C GLY A 130 -31.71 -21.82 -8.48
N VAL A 131 -30.86 -21.94 -9.47
CA VAL A 131 -29.52 -22.56 -9.37
C VAL A 131 -28.43 -21.58 -8.89
N LEU A 132 -28.73 -20.28 -8.92
CA LEU A 132 -27.76 -19.21 -8.62
C LEU A 132 -27.78 -18.91 -7.11
N CYS A 133 -26.60 -18.94 -6.51
CA CYS A 133 -26.36 -18.42 -5.18
C CYS A 133 -25.38 -17.25 -5.28
N THR A 134 -25.63 -16.19 -4.53
CA THR A 134 -24.74 -15.04 -4.45
C THR A 134 -24.13 -14.92 -3.05
N ALA A 135 -22.97 -14.31 -2.97
CA ALA A 135 -22.34 -13.96 -1.71
C ALA A 135 -21.72 -12.57 -1.82
N LYS A 136 -21.85 -11.83 -0.74
CA LYS A 136 -21.26 -10.51 -0.59
C LYS A 136 -20.01 -10.62 0.28
N ILE A 137 -18.89 -10.10 -0.23
CA ILE A 137 -17.63 -10.04 0.50
C ILE A 137 -17.37 -8.58 0.81
N THR A 138 -17.21 -8.28 2.09
CA THR A 138 -16.90 -6.92 2.56
C THR A 138 -15.49 -6.88 3.12
N ILE A 139 -14.65 -6.01 2.58
CA ILE A 139 -13.27 -5.81 3.00
C ILE A 139 -13.12 -4.38 3.49
N LEU A 140 -12.57 -4.21 4.70
CA LEU A 140 -12.27 -2.92 5.31
C LEU A 140 -10.81 -2.61 5.15
N SER A 141 -10.47 -1.46 4.55
CA SER A 141 -9.11 -0.98 4.45
C SER A 141 -8.88 0.23 5.36
N TYR A 142 -7.94 0.08 6.28
CA TYR A 142 -7.52 1.13 7.22
C TYR A 142 -6.53 2.12 6.59
N VAL A 143 -5.87 1.72 5.48
CA VAL A 143 -5.10 2.62 4.60
C VAL A 143 -5.93 2.78 3.33
N PRO A 144 -6.77 3.83 3.24
CA PRO A 144 -7.89 3.85 2.31
C PRO A 144 -7.51 4.19 0.86
N PHE A 145 -6.23 4.18 0.54
CA PHE A 145 -5.72 4.49 -0.80
C PHE A 145 -5.42 3.23 -1.59
N TRP A 146 -5.84 3.22 -2.84
CA TRP A 146 -5.39 2.23 -3.80
C TRP A 146 -3.93 2.49 -4.17
N ARG A 147 -3.16 1.43 -4.33
CA ARG A 147 -1.76 1.47 -4.75
C ARG A 147 -1.64 1.00 -6.19
N VAL A 148 -0.94 1.78 -6.99
CA VAL A 148 -0.52 1.39 -8.34
C VAL A 148 0.99 1.19 -8.32
N LYS A 149 1.47 0.06 -8.81
CA LYS A 149 2.92 -0.18 -8.91
C LYS A 149 3.51 0.84 -9.88
N ALA A 150 4.51 1.59 -9.40
CA ALA A 150 5.32 2.50 -10.19
C ALA A 150 6.71 1.89 -10.44
N GLU A 151 7.49 2.50 -11.32
CA GLU A 151 8.85 2.09 -11.58
C GLU A 151 9.74 2.28 -10.35
N ASP A 152 10.49 1.25 -9.99
CA ASP A 152 11.40 1.30 -8.85
C ASP A 152 12.56 2.24 -9.14
N VAL A 153 13.10 2.87 -8.10
CA VAL A 153 14.25 3.77 -8.19
C VAL A 153 15.44 3.12 -7.49
N GLU A 154 16.59 3.10 -8.14
CA GLU A 154 17.80 2.50 -7.59
C GLU A 154 18.94 3.52 -7.56
N VAL A 155 19.69 3.51 -6.45
CA VAL A 155 20.91 4.31 -6.25
C VAL A 155 22.00 3.41 -5.72
N SER A 156 23.19 3.50 -6.32
CA SER A 156 24.38 2.80 -5.85
C SER A 156 25.47 3.80 -5.52
N ALA A 157 26.06 3.71 -4.32
CA ALA A 157 27.15 4.60 -3.89
C ALA A 157 28.39 3.77 -3.48
N ALA A 158 29.53 4.07 -4.11
CA ALA A 158 30.81 3.52 -3.72
C ALA A 158 31.30 4.14 -2.38
N ALA A 159 32.27 3.51 -1.75
CA ALA A 159 32.85 3.95 -0.49
C ALA A 159 33.25 5.44 -0.50
N GLY A 160 32.89 6.17 0.54
CA GLY A 160 33.15 7.59 0.71
C GLY A 160 32.41 8.52 -0.27
N LYS A 161 31.48 8.01 -1.07
CA LYS A 161 30.71 8.79 -2.06
C LYS A 161 29.26 8.99 -1.66
N THR A 162 28.71 10.12 -2.13
CA THR A 162 27.27 10.39 -2.11
C THR A 162 26.75 10.34 -3.54
N GLN A 163 25.65 9.61 -3.73
CA GLN A 163 24.95 9.52 -5.02
C GLN A 163 23.47 9.82 -4.81
N SER A 164 22.86 10.48 -5.78
CA SER A 164 21.46 10.88 -5.71
C SER A 164 20.76 10.67 -7.04
N VAL A 165 19.49 10.31 -6.99
CA VAL A 165 18.60 10.19 -8.14
C VAL A 165 17.33 11.00 -7.87
N ASN A 166 16.95 11.82 -8.84
CA ASN A 166 15.69 12.54 -8.84
C ASN A 166 14.64 11.72 -9.58
N PHE A 167 13.42 11.71 -9.07
CA PHE A 167 12.29 11.05 -9.72
C PHE A 167 10.99 11.81 -9.44
N THR A 168 10.01 11.64 -10.31
CA THR A 168 8.67 12.23 -10.15
C THR A 168 7.70 11.13 -9.75
N ALA A 169 6.88 11.38 -8.71
CA ALA A 169 5.83 10.49 -8.26
C ALA A 169 4.45 11.03 -8.70
N GLN A 170 3.62 10.14 -9.23
CA GLN A 170 2.25 10.42 -9.69
C GLN A 170 1.21 10.19 -8.58
N THR A 171 1.67 10.06 -7.35
CA THR A 171 0.81 9.81 -6.20
C THR A 171 -0.07 11.03 -5.86
N GLU A 172 -1.30 10.77 -5.41
CA GLU A 172 -2.24 11.82 -4.98
C GLU A 172 -2.09 12.19 -3.50
N ASP A 173 -1.32 11.39 -2.74
CA ASP A 173 -1.02 11.64 -1.33
C ASP A 173 0.40 11.15 -1.01
N LYS A 174 0.94 11.51 0.15
CA LYS A 174 2.24 10.99 0.59
C LYS A 174 2.19 9.48 0.82
N VAL A 175 3.16 8.78 0.28
CA VAL A 175 3.28 7.32 0.36
C VAL A 175 4.46 6.96 1.23
N PRO A 176 4.29 6.09 2.25
CA PRO A 176 5.42 5.55 3.00
C PRO A 176 6.41 4.84 2.08
N ALA A 177 7.70 5.06 2.30
CA ALA A 177 8.74 4.47 1.49
C ALA A 177 8.95 2.99 1.86
N MET A 178 9.21 2.18 0.83
CA MET A 178 9.65 0.79 0.97
C MET A 178 11.05 0.67 0.39
N LEU A 179 12.02 0.33 1.22
CA LEU A 179 13.42 0.24 0.84
C LEU A 179 13.92 -1.20 0.89
N SER A 180 14.71 -1.58 -0.12
CA SER A 180 15.54 -2.79 -0.10
C SER A 180 17.01 -2.37 -0.27
N ILE A 181 17.85 -2.71 0.70
CA ILE A 181 19.22 -2.26 0.80
C ILE A 181 20.14 -3.48 0.72
N THR A 182 21.09 -3.45 -0.18
CA THR A 182 22.07 -4.52 -0.43
C THR A 182 23.46 -3.95 -0.60
N ALA A 183 24.47 -4.80 -0.53
CA ALA A 183 25.85 -4.43 -0.83
C ALA A 183 26.38 -5.33 -1.97
N PRO A 184 26.39 -4.86 -3.23
CA PRO A 184 26.98 -5.61 -4.34
C PRO A 184 28.45 -5.93 -4.14
N VAL A 185 29.16 -5.09 -3.39
CA VAL A 185 30.52 -5.31 -2.90
C VAL A 185 30.51 -5.10 -1.40
N SER A 186 31.02 -6.09 -0.64
CA SER A 186 31.04 -6.06 0.83
C SER A 186 31.63 -4.77 1.36
N MET A 187 30.92 -4.16 2.32
CA MET A 187 31.32 -2.91 2.93
C MET A 187 32.23 -3.17 4.13
N SER A 188 33.18 -2.27 4.40
CA SER A 188 33.99 -2.26 5.61
C SER A 188 34.31 -0.84 6.04
N GLY A 189 34.58 -0.66 7.32
CA GLY A 189 34.91 0.64 7.91
C GLY A 189 34.96 0.57 9.43
N THR A 190 35.24 1.68 10.05
CA THR A 190 35.38 1.83 11.52
C THR A 190 34.41 2.84 12.12
N ASP A 191 33.67 3.55 11.30
CA ASP A 191 32.70 4.54 11.77
C ASP A 191 31.49 3.87 12.42
N THR A 192 30.81 4.60 13.28
CA THR A 192 29.57 4.13 13.96
C THR A 192 28.41 3.90 12.98
N HIS A 193 28.45 4.53 11.80
CA HIS A 193 27.46 4.38 10.74
C HIS A 193 28.14 4.00 9.43
N SER A 194 27.55 3.06 8.72
CA SER A 194 28.05 2.60 7.42
C SER A 194 27.50 3.41 6.26
N ALA A 195 26.26 3.89 6.37
CA ALA A 195 25.61 4.69 5.35
C ALA A 195 24.45 5.53 5.91
N ILE A 196 24.16 6.60 5.19
CA ILE A 196 22.97 7.45 5.43
C ILE A 196 22.15 7.47 4.13
N ILE A 197 20.85 7.15 4.25
CA ILE A 197 19.91 7.15 3.14
C ILE A 197 18.87 8.22 3.41
N THR A 198 18.74 9.17 2.49
CA THR A 198 17.87 10.32 2.63
C THR A 198 16.83 10.32 1.50
N LEU A 199 15.58 10.45 1.85
CA LEU A 199 14.48 10.67 0.91
C LEU A 199 13.87 12.04 1.18
N SER A 200 13.90 12.91 0.19
CA SER A 200 13.38 14.26 0.28
C SER A 200 12.35 14.55 -0.80
N GLY A 201 11.36 15.36 -0.47
CA GLY A 201 10.30 15.80 -1.37
C GLY A 201 9.69 17.11 -0.89
N ARG A 202 8.59 17.51 -1.49
CA ARG A 202 7.85 18.71 -1.10
C ARG A 202 6.51 18.31 -0.51
N GLU A 203 6.34 18.50 0.78
CA GLU A 203 5.07 18.29 1.45
C GLU A 203 4.09 19.41 1.07
N MET A 204 2.89 19.01 0.65
CA MET A 204 1.80 20.00 0.45
C MET A 204 1.47 20.64 1.79
N PRO A 205 1.24 21.96 1.83
CA PRO A 205 0.89 22.64 3.08
C PRO A 205 -0.42 22.07 3.62
N VAL A 206 -0.38 21.56 4.84
CA VAL A 206 -1.55 21.05 5.56
C VAL A 206 -2.44 22.18 6.10
N SER A 207 -2.04 23.42 5.99
CA SER A 207 -2.75 24.55 6.57
C SER A 207 -3.81 25.10 5.62
N TYR A 208 -5.02 24.59 5.71
CA TYR A 208 -6.24 25.32 5.34
C TYR A 208 -6.56 26.45 6.32
N ASN A 209 -5.56 27.06 6.96
CA ASN A 209 -5.75 28.11 7.95
C ASN A 209 -6.10 29.49 7.38
N SER A 210 -6.34 29.59 6.10
CA SER A 210 -6.97 30.77 5.53
C SER A 210 -7.93 30.34 4.43
N MET A 211 -9.16 30.07 4.78
CA MET A 211 -10.25 30.32 3.86
C MET A 211 -10.22 31.81 3.53
N SER A 212 -9.38 32.20 2.61
CA SER A 212 -9.55 33.49 1.97
C SER A 212 -10.81 33.37 1.12
N VAL A 213 -11.80 34.09 1.56
CA VAL A 213 -13.04 34.35 0.91
C VAL A 213 -12.81 34.50 -0.59
N TYR A 214 -13.50 33.65 -1.40
CA TYR A 214 -13.63 33.78 -2.85
C TYR A 214 -12.36 33.67 -3.72
N GLY A 215 -12.08 32.51 -4.23
CA GLY A 215 -11.41 32.30 -5.53
C GLY A 215 -9.91 32.51 -5.58
N LYS A 216 -9.20 32.52 -4.47
CA LYS A 216 -7.73 32.44 -4.44
C LYS A 216 -7.31 31.04 -4.07
N GLU A 217 -6.47 30.46 -4.91
CA GLU A 217 -5.79 29.20 -4.59
C GLU A 217 -5.12 29.29 -3.22
N PRO A 218 -5.10 28.20 -2.43
CA PRO A 218 -4.43 28.19 -1.13
C PRO A 218 -2.95 28.55 -1.34
N GLN A 219 -2.56 29.74 -0.94
CA GLN A 219 -1.15 30.16 -0.92
C GLN A 219 -0.47 29.51 0.28
N GLY A 220 -0.25 28.19 0.19
CA GLY A 220 0.59 27.48 1.13
C GLY A 220 2.00 27.38 0.57
N THR A 221 2.99 27.75 1.34
CA THR A 221 4.39 27.49 1.00
C THR A 221 4.66 26.01 1.14
N TYR A 222 5.02 25.32 0.06
CA TYR A 222 5.50 23.94 0.11
C TYR A 222 6.71 23.87 1.05
N LYS A 223 6.64 23.01 2.05
CA LYS A 223 7.79 22.74 2.93
C LYS A 223 8.60 21.59 2.36
N SER A 224 9.91 21.75 2.33
CA SER A 224 10.80 20.62 2.10
C SER A 224 10.65 19.65 3.26
N ALA A 225 10.37 18.40 2.94
CA ALA A 225 10.29 17.33 3.91
C ALA A 225 11.39 16.31 3.59
N THR A 226 12.13 15.92 4.61
CA THR A 226 13.25 14.99 4.48
C THR A 226 13.15 13.92 5.55
N GLY A 227 13.18 12.66 5.11
CA GLY A 227 13.33 11.51 5.98
C GLY A 227 14.74 10.94 5.84
N GLU A 228 15.34 10.53 6.94
CA GLU A 228 16.68 9.99 7.00
C GLU A 228 16.71 8.61 7.64
N LEU A 229 17.47 7.69 7.07
CA LEU A 229 17.75 6.37 7.61
C LEU A 229 19.26 6.22 7.79
N GLN A 230 19.69 5.88 9.00
CA GLN A 230 21.08 5.63 9.34
C GLN A 230 21.34 4.13 9.55
N LEU A 231 22.26 3.59 8.76
CA LEU A 231 22.70 2.20 8.89
C LEU A 231 23.94 2.13 9.80
N THR A 232 23.92 1.21 10.75
CA THR A 232 25.05 0.93 11.66
C THR A 232 25.88 -0.28 11.20
N LYS A 233 25.26 -1.20 10.44
CA LYS A 233 25.91 -2.43 9.98
C LYS A 233 26.65 -2.21 8.66
N TYR A 234 27.89 -2.66 8.60
CA TYR A 234 28.59 -2.86 7.34
C TYR A 234 28.08 -4.14 6.67
N LEU A 235 27.47 -3.99 5.49
CA LEU A 235 26.79 -5.08 4.81
C LEU A 235 27.79 -5.95 4.03
N SER A 236 27.60 -7.25 4.09
CA SER A 236 28.21 -8.24 3.19
C SER A 236 27.36 -8.43 1.93
N THR A 237 27.91 -9.09 0.91
CA THR A 237 27.19 -9.36 -0.36
C THR A 237 25.95 -10.24 -0.19
N SER A 238 25.82 -10.96 0.92
CA SER A 238 24.65 -11.80 1.26
C SER A 238 23.61 -11.07 2.08
N ASP A 239 23.92 -9.86 2.61
CA ASP A 239 23.00 -9.11 3.46
C ASP A 239 21.95 -8.38 2.61
N VAL A 240 20.70 -8.46 3.05
CA VAL A 240 19.58 -7.68 2.51
C VAL A 240 18.82 -7.09 3.68
N ILE A 241 18.66 -5.78 3.70
CA ILE A 241 17.81 -5.08 4.69
C ILE A 241 16.57 -4.56 3.97
N ASN A 242 15.39 -4.99 4.40
CA ASN A 242 14.11 -4.51 3.90
C ASN A 242 13.41 -3.68 4.95
N ILE A 243 12.95 -2.50 4.58
CA ILE A 243 12.25 -1.58 5.46
C ILE A 243 10.96 -1.13 4.78
N ASP A 244 9.85 -1.27 5.47
CA ASP A 244 8.57 -0.71 5.09
C ASP A 244 8.13 0.30 6.17
N TRP A 245 8.05 1.58 5.81
CA TRP A 245 7.66 2.64 6.72
C TRP A 245 6.16 2.75 6.95
N GLY A 246 5.36 1.98 6.24
CA GLY A 246 3.93 2.26 6.21
C GLY A 246 2.98 1.10 6.17
N LEU A 247 3.43 -0.10 6.40
CA LEU A 247 2.49 -1.20 6.51
C LEU A 247 1.57 -0.95 7.73
N LEU A 248 0.30 -0.63 7.48
CA LEU A 248 -0.70 -0.32 8.51
C LEU A 248 -0.24 0.75 9.53
N GLY A 249 0.55 1.75 9.09
CA GLY A 249 1.08 2.80 9.97
C GLY A 249 2.17 2.32 10.93
N LYS A 250 2.73 1.15 10.72
CA LYS A 250 3.82 0.59 11.52
C LYS A 250 5.08 0.45 10.68
N VAL A 251 6.22 0.78 11.25
CA VAL A 251 7.52 0.48 10.64
C VAL A 251 7.74 -1.02 10.72
N TYR A 252 7.82 -1.67 9.56
CA TYR A 252 8.16 -3.08 9.48
C TYR A 252 9.64 -3.22 9.11
N ILE A 253 10.43 -3.74 10.05
CA ILE A 253 11.81 -4.16 9.84
C ILE A 253 11.89 -5.59 10.41
N PRO A 254 12.28 -6.59 9.63
CA PRO A 254 12.46 -7.94 10.15
C PRO A 254 13.37 -7.93 11.40
N TYR A 255 13.00 -8.68 12.42
CA TYR A 255 13.71 -8.66 13.71
C TYR A 255 15.22 -8.90 13.57
N SER A 256 15.62 -9.81 12.71
CA SER A 256 17.03 -10.12 12.39
C SER A 256 17.80 -8.95 11.75
N GLN A 257 17.13 -7.93 11.25
CA GLN A 257 17.73 -6.80 10.54
C GLN A 257 17.75 -5.50 11.36
N ARG A 258 17.05 -5.47 12.49
CA ARG A 258 16.91 -4.26 13.34
C ARG A 258 18.24 -3.78 13.91
N SER A 259 19.15 -4.68 14.23
CA SER A 259 20.48 -4.33 14.75
C SER A 259 21.36 -3.59 13.75
N GLY A 260 21.01 -3.60 12.48
CA GLY A 260 21.74 -2.87 11.43
C GLY A 260 21.30 -1.43 11.22
N ILE A 261 20.34 -0.92 12.02
CA ILE A 261 19.71 0.38 11.82
C ILE A 261 19.71 1.15 13.14
N ASP A 262 20.13 2.42 13.08
CA ASP A 262 19.97 3.35 14.20
C ASP A 262 18.54 3.92 14.19
N LEU A 263 17.63 3.25 14.89
CA LEU A 263 16.22 3.65 14.98
C LEU A 263 16.00 4.96 15.73
N ILE A 264 16.94 5.37 16.60
CA ILE A 264 16.83 6.61 17.37
C ILE A 264 17.08 7.81 16.49
N LYS A 265 18.04 7.70 15.56
CA LYS A 265 18.40 8.78 14.65
C LYS A 265 17.68 8.70 13.30
N SER A 266 16.99 7.59 13.03
CA SER A 266 16.24 7.44 11.78
C SER A 266 14.85 8.05 11.91
N THR A 267 14.41 8.69 10.84
CA THR A 267 13.07 9.28 10.70
C THR A 267 12.29 8.59 9.59
N SER A 268 10.97 8.58 9.69
CA SER A 268 10.11 7.98 8.66
C SER A 268 10.32 8.66 7.31
N GLN A 269 10.39 7.84 6.27
CA GLN A 269 10.60 8.30 4.91
C GLN A 269 9.30 8.18 4.10
N TYR A 270 8.98 9.24 3.36
CA TYR A 270 7.79 9.33 2.53
C TYR A 270 8.14 9.80 1.11
N ILE A 271 7.43 9.26 0.14
CA ILE A 271 7.38 9.74 -1.24
C ILE A 271 6.25 10.78 -1.31
N TYR A 272 6.52 11.95 -1.82
CA TYR A 272 5.55 13.03 -1.94
C TYR A 272 5.07 13.18 -3.39
N PRO A 273 3.88 13.75 -3.63
CA PRO A 273 3.44 14.10 -4.97
C PRO A 273 4.47 14.99 -5.69
N GLY A 274 4.76 14.69 -6.96
CA GLY A 274 5.72 15.46 -7.75
C GLY A 274 7.17 15.04 -7.54
N ASN A 275 8.09 15.99 -7.49
CA ASN A 275 9.52 15.73 -7.51
C ASN A 275 10.08 15.30 -6.15
N ASN A 276 10.81 14.21 -6.15
CA ASN A 276 11.48 13.63 -4.99
C ASN A 276 12.95 13.35 -5.34
N THR A 277 13.80 13.26 -4.31
CA THR A 277 15.20 12.90 -4.42
C THR A 277 15.54 11.79 -3.43
N LEU A 278 16.04 10.66 -3.93
CA LEU A 278 16.66 9.62 -3.13
C LEU A 278 18.17 9.82 -3.15
N SER A 279 18.79 9.99 -1.99
CA SER A 279 20.23 10.18 -1.82
C SER A 279 20.80 9.11 -0.91
N VAL A 280 21.96 8.60 -1.27
CA VAL A 280 22.71 7.59 -0.51
C VAL A 280 24.12 8.08 -0.30
N LYS A 281 24.49 8.29 0.96
CA LYS A 281 25.88 8.60 1.38
C LYS A 281 26.48 7.33 1.97
N ASN A 282 27.46 6.76 1.27
CA ASN A 282 28.23 5.62 1.75
C ASN A 282 29.41 6.13 2.58
N ILE A 283 29.41 5.86 3.88
CA ILE A 283 30.46 6.32 4.82
C ILE A 283 31.59 5.29 4.93
N ALA A 284 31.35 4.05 4.50
CA ALA A 284 32.33 2.98 4.52
C ALA A 284 33.64 3.37 3.84
N THR A 285 34.74 2.80 4.28
CA THR A 285 36.07 2.97 3.67
C THR A 285 36.28 2.08 2.44
N ALA A 286 35.50 0.97 2.35
CA ALA A 286 35.48 0.10 1.19
C ALA A 286 34.08 -0.44 0.93
N GLY A 287 33.81 -0.94 -0.28
CA GLY A 287 32.57 -1.56 -0.71
C GLY A 287 31.59 -0.60 -1.37
N THR A 288 30.47 -1.17 -1.79
CA THR A 288 29.40 -0.43 -2.49
C THR A 288 28.06 -0.78 -1.86
N ILE A 289 27.27 0.24 -1.57
CA ILE A 289 25.88 0.09 -1.15
C ILE A 289 24.94 0.34 -2.33
N LYS A 290 23.88 -0.47 -2.43
CA LYS A 290 22.80 -0.30 -3.39
C LYS A 290 21.48 -0.21 -2.63
N VAL A 291 20.74 0.85 -2.89
CA VAL A 291 19.42 1.10 -2.31
C VAL A 291 18.39 1.08 -3.43
N LYS A 292 17.40 0.24 -3.29
CA LYS A 292 16.23 0.15 -4.16
C LYS A 292 15.02 0.68 -3.42
N LEU A 293 14.39 1.72 -3.93
CA LEU A 293 13.12 2.23 -3.49
C LEU A 293 12.02 1.54 -4.30
N VAL A 294 11.25 0.67 -3.64
CA VAL A 294 10.07 0.02 -4.23
C VAL A 294 8.93 1.00 -4.20
N ARG A 295 8.42 1.39 -5.38
CA ARG A 295 7.47 2.47 -5.50
C ARG A 295 6.06 2.00 -5.77
N PHE A 296 5.14 2.64 -5.06
CA PHE A 296 3.71 2.64 -5.36
C PHE A 296 3.21 4.06 -5.35
N ASP A 297 2.31 4.39 -6.26
CA ASP A 297 1.58 5.64 -6.21
C ASP A 297 0.21 5.40 -5.56
N TYR A 298 -0.20 6.28 -4.66
CA TYR A 298 -1.52 6.26 -4.04
C TYR A 298 -2.53 6.97 -4.93
N VAL A 299 -3.65 6.32 -5.18
CA VAL A 299 -4.78 6.87 -5.92
C VAL A 299 -6.07 6.73 -5.10
N ARG A 300 -6.92 7.75 -5.19
CA ARG A 300 -8.17 7.82 -4.41
C ARG A 300 -9.31 7.06 -5.07
N SER A 301 -9.25 6.89 -6.38
CA SER A 301 -10.26 6.19 -7.17
C SER A 301 -9.64 5.26 -8.20
N ILE A 302 -10.40 4.26 -8.67
CA ILE A 302 -10.00 3.25 -9.65
C ILE A 302 -10.99 3.18 -10.81
#